data_ba47dd906d7433a15be885f361e67360
#
_entry.id   ba47dd906d7433a15be885f361e67360
#
_cell.length_a   1.000
_cell.length_b   1.000
_cell.length_c   1.000
_cell.angle_alpha   90.00
_cell.angle_beta   90.00
_cell.angle_gamma   90.00
#
_symmetry.space_group_name_H-M   'P 1'
#
loop_
_entity.id
_entity.type
_entity.pdbx_description
1 polymer ?
#
loop_
_entity_poly.entity_id
_entity_poly.type
_entity_poly.pdbx_seq_one_letter_code
_entity_poly.pdbx_strand_id
1 'polypeptide(L)'
;MPRGPDCASLGGMDTAVTSAARYSRGAIVLHWLIAVLIVLNIAAAWVSEGLSKADRATVMGNHKAIGITVLLLTVLRIVWRLMHRPPPLLESLKAWEAALSRVVHAGFYFLMLAIPLTGWAMSSAFSKGAGVSLFGLVTVPALPVGYDKPTAGLFAELHELLAYLMIALIGLHVAGALKHQLIDKDGTLRRMVPWIN
;
A
#
# COMPACT_ATOMS: atom_id res chain seq x y z
N MET A 1 -69.97 -15.04 -26.52
CA MET A 1 -68.58 -15.39 -26.65
C MET A 1 -67.71 -14.34 -25.93
N PRO A 2 -67.20 -14.61 -24.75
CA PRO A 2 -66.30 -13.71 -24.05
C PRO A 2 -64.85 -13.96 -24.54
N ARG A 3 -64.15 -12.89 -24.83
CA ARG A 3 -62.73 -12.87 -25.21
C ARG A 3 -61.86 -13.19 -23.98
N GLY A 4 -60.93 -14.11 -24.11
CA GLY A 4 -59.92 -14.43 -23.08
C GLY A 4 -58.93 -13.31 -22.83
N PRO A 5 -58.32 -13.28 -21.64
CA PRO A 5 -57.33 -12.25 -21.30
C PRO A 5 -56.00 -12.46 -22.02
N ASP A 6 -55.52 -11.36 -22.56
CA ASP A 6 -54.23 -11.26 -23.27
C ASP A 6 -53.03 -11.61 -22.32
N CYS A 7 -52.34 -12.68 -22.63
CA CYS A 7 -51.01 -12.99 -22.11
C CYS A 7 -49.96 -12.11 -22.81
N ALA A 8 -49.76 -10.90 -22.32
CA ALA A 8 -48.67 -10.05 -22.78
C ALA A 8 -48.17 -9.19 -21.64
N SER A 9 -47.21 -9.67 -20.86
CA SER A 9 -46.15 -8.89 -20.23
C SER A 9 -45.29 -9.75 -19.29
N LEU A 10 -44.59 -10.72 -19.84
CA LEU A 10 -43.37 -11.26 -19.21
C LEU A 10 -42.15 -10.75 -20.02
N GLY A 11 -42.10 -9.44 -20.15
CA GLY A 11 -40.99 -8.75 -20.74
C GLY A 11 -40.14 -8.08 -19.67
N GLY A 12 -38.92 -8.45 -19.57
CA GLY A 12 -37.92 -7.64 -18.88
C GLY A 12 -37.54 -8.11 -17.45
N MET A 13 -37.10 -9.34 -17.31
CA MET A 13 -36.06 -9.55 -16.33
C MET A 13 -34.77 -8.96 -16.91
N ASP A 14 -34.62 -7.64 -16.76
CA ASP A 14 -33.34 -6.97 -16.94
C ASP A 14 -32.36 -7.66 -15.99
N THR A 15 -31.55 -8.53 -16.55
CA THR A 15 -30.31 -8.97 -15.94
C THR A 15 -29.41 -7.73 -15.85
N ALA A 16 -29.65 -6.92 -14.82
CA ALA A 16 -28.69 -5.93 -14.37
C ALA A 16 -27.43 -6.71 -14.00
N VAL A 17 -26.54 -6.88 -14.99
CA VAL A 17 -25.16 -7.25 -14.76
C VAL A 17 -24.63 -6.19 -13.81
N THR A 18 -24.64 -6.51 -12.52
CA THR A 18 -24.09 -5.67 -11.46
C THR A 18 -22.61 -5.49 -11.81
N SER A 19 -22.30 -4.36 -12.46
CA SER A 19 -20.93 -3.98 -12.74
C SER A 19 -20.20 -4.01 -11.40
N ALA A 20 -19.23 -4.91 -11.27
CA ALA A 20 -18.48 -5.09 -10.01
C ALA A 20 -18.01 -3.72 -9.53
N ALA A 21 -18.52 -3.25 -8.40
CA ALA A 21 -18.25 -1.92 -7.87
C ALA A 21 -16.74 -1.72 -7.76
N ARG A 22 -16.21 -0.74 -8.49
CA ARG A 22 -14.77 -0.44 -8.55
C ARG A 22 -14.38 0.51 -7.44
N TYR A 23 -13.11 0.51 -7.05
CA TYR A 23 -12.54 1.53 -6.19
C TYR A 23 -12.55 2.90 -6.89
N SER A 24 -12.61 3.98 -6.12
CA SER A 24 -12.51 5.34 -6.66
C SER A 24 -11.16 5.53 -7.35
N ARG A 25 -11.11 6.37 -8.40
CA ARG A 25 -9.86 6.66 -9.13
C ARG A 25 -8.74 7.13 -8.20
N GLY A 26 -9.04 7.97 -7.21
CA GLY A 26 -8.07 8.42 -6.22
C GLY A 26 -7.49 7.27 -5.38
N ALA A 27 -8.32 6.30 -4.97
CA ALA A 27 -7.84 5.12 -4.24
C ALA A 27 -6.91 4.25 -5.08
N ILE A 28 -7.21 4.09 -6.39
CA ILE A 28 -6.37 3.33 -7.33
C ILE A 28 -5.04 4.04 -7.56
N VAL A 29 -5.05 5.35 -7.84
CA VAL A 29 -3.83 6.13 -8.05
C VAL A 29 -2.93 6.11 -6.83
N LEU A 30 -3.47 6.38 -5.64
CA LEU A 30 -2.71 6.33 -4.39
C LEU A 30 -2.15 4.93 -4.11
N HIS A 31 -2.89 3.88 -4.44
CA HIS A 31 -2.40 2.52 -4.29
C HIS A 31 -1.15 2.27 -5.12
N TRP A 32 -1.25 2.50 -6.42
CA TRP A 32 -0.16 2.20 -7.33
C TRP A 32 1.05 3.10 -7.13
N LEU A 33 0.82 4.38 -6.84
CA LEU A 33 1.91 5.32 -6.53
C LEU A 33 2.69 4.86 -5.30
N ILE A 34 2.00 4.54 -4.20
CA ILE A 34 2.64 4.04 -2.97
C ILE A 34 3.33 2.69 -3.24
N ALA A 35 2.70 1.76 -3.96
CA ALA A 35 3.27 0.47 -4.26
C ALA A 35 4.60 0.59 -5.04
N VAL A 36 4.63 1.43 -6.07
CA VAL A 36 5.85 1.69 -6.86
C VAL A 36 6.93 2.31 -5.98
N LEU A 37 6.59 3.31 -5.17
CA LEU A 37 7.57 3.97 -4.28
C LEU A 37 8.14 3.00 -3.24
N ILE A 38 7.33 2.09 -2.68
CA ILE A 38 7.82 1.06 -1.75
C ILE A 38 8.79 0.11 -2.45
N VAL A 39 8.46 -0.39 -3.64
CA VAL A 39 9.35 -1.30 -4.39
C VAL A 39 10.68 -0.61 -4.74
N LEU A 40 10.63 0.63 -5.22
CA LEU A 40 11.83 1.42 -5.50
C LEU A 40 12.66 1.65 -4.24
N ASN A 41 12.02 1.89 -3.10
CA ASN A 41 12.71 2.14 -1.84
C ASN A 41 13.39 0.88 -1.28
N ILE A 42 12.75 -0.29 -1.40
CA ILE A 42 13.36 -1.58 -1.06
C ILE A 42 14.57 -1.85 -1.98
N ALA A 43 14.41 -1.66 -3.29
CA ALA A 43 15.50 -1.82 -4.26
C ALA A 43 16.67 -0.89 -3.96
N ALA A 44 16.41 0.38 -3.63
CA ALA A 44 17.43 1.35 -3.24
C ALA A 44 18.24 0.90 -2.02
N ALA A 45 17.58 0.33 -1.00
CA ALA A 45 18.28 -0.21 0.17
C ALA A 45 19.24 -1.33 -0.22
N TRP A 46 18.81 -2.33 -0.97
CA TRP A 46 19.65 -3.46 -1.41
C TRP A 46 20.81 -3.03 -2.32
N VAL A 47 20.52 -2.20 -3.32
CA VAL A 47 21.55 -1.70 -4.24
C VAL A 47 22.62 -0.90 -3.48
N SER A 48 22.22 -0.17 -2.42
CA SER A 48 23.16 0.67 -1.66
C SER A 48 24.28 -0.10 -0.97
N GLU A 49 24.12 -1.40 -0.71
CA GLU A 49 25.12 -2.23 -0.02
C GLU A 49 26.39 -2.42 -0.84
N GLY A 50 26.28 -2.48 -2.17
CA GLY A 50 27.42 -2.67 -3.09
C GLY A 50 28.05 -1.38 -3.61
N LEU A 51 27.57 -0.20 -3.20
CA LEU A 51 28.01 1.08 -3.74
C LEU A 51 29.22 1.68 -2.99
N SER A 52 29.93 2.60 -3.67
CA SER A 52 30.89 3.46 -3.03
C SER A 52 30.26 4.28 -1.90
N LYS A 53 31.07 4.76 -0.93
CA LYS A 53 30.57 5.56 0.19
C LYS A 53 29.82 6.82 -0.27
N ALA A 54 30.26 7.47 -1.34
CA ALA A 54 29.64 8.67 -1.89
C ALA A 54 28.29 8.36 -2.56
N ASP A 55 28.25 7.33 -3.41
CA ASP A 55 27.03 6.91 -4.10
C ASP A 55 25.99 6.38 -3.12
N ARG A 56 26.43 5.60 -2.13
CA ARG A 56 25.57 5.12 -1.04
C ARG A 56 24.93 6.28 -0.28
N ALA A 57 25.67 7.35 0.02
CA ALA A 57 25.11 8.53 0.70
C ALA A 57 23.98 9.16 -0.12
N THR A 58 24.14 9.26 -1.44
CA THR A 58 23.12 9.78 -2.36
C THR A 58 21.88 8.89 -2.43
N VAL A 59 22.08 7.57 -2.62
CA VAL A 59 20.99 6.60 -2.68
C VAL A 59 20.21 6.56 -1.37
N MET A 60 20.90 6.54 -0.23
CA MET A 60 20.26 6.54 1.09
C MET A 60 19.60 7.88 1.42
N GLY A 61 20.11 9.00 0.89
CA GLY A 61 19.42 10.29 0.94
C GLY A 61 18.04 10.23 0.26
N ASN A 62 17.98 9.68 -0.95
CA ASN A 62 16.74 9.48 -1.68
C ASN A 62 15.83 8.44 -1.01
N HIS A 63 16.38 7.34 -0.46
CA HIS A 63 15.63 6.35 0.31
C HIS A 63 14.86 7.01 1.49
N LYS A 64 15.53 7.88 2.23
CA LYS A 64 14.89 8.63 3.33
C LYS A 64 13.78 9.56 2.82
N ALA A 65 14.05 10.31 1.74
CA ALA A 65 13.09 11.22 1.14
C ALA A 65 11.84 10.47 0.62
N ILE A 66 12.02 9.35 -0.09
CA ILE A 66 10.94 8.47 -0.54
C ILE A 66 10.18 7.91 0.67
N GLY A 67 10.88 7.49 1.73
CA GLY A 67 10.24 6.98 2.95
C GLY A 67 9.29 8.00 3.58
N ILE A 68 9.71 9.25 3.75
CA ILE A 68 8.84 10.34 4.24
C ILE A 68 7.69 10.61 3.26
N THR A 69 7.93 10.55 1.95
CA THR A 69 6.87 10.71 0.94
C THR A 69 5.83 9.60 1.06
N VAL A 70 6.25 8.34 1.24
CA VAL A 70 5.34 7.20 1.47
C VAL A 70 4.51 7.42 2.74
N LEU A 71 5.11 7.92 3.82
CA LEU A 71 4.39 8.25 5.05
C LEU A 71 3.27 9.27 4.80
N LEU A 72 3.58 10.38 4.12
CA LEU A 72 2.60 11.41 3.79
C LEU A 72 1.48 10.89 2.88
N LEU A 73 1.84 10.14 1.84
CA LEU A 73 0.87 9.52 0.93
C LEU A 73 0.00 8.48 1.64
N THR A 74 0.54 7.77 2.63
CA THR A 74 -0.22 6.82 3.45
C THR A 74 -1.26 7.54 4.30
N VAL A 75 -0.89 8.65 4.95
CA VAL A 75 -1.83 9.48 5.69
C VAL A 75 -2.94 10.00 4.76
N LEU A 76 -2.56 10.53 3.58
CA LEU A 76 -3.52 10.97 2.57
C LEU A 76 -4.45 9.83 2.14
N ARG A 77 -3.91 8.61 1.95
CA ARG A 77 -4.70 7.43 1.58
C ARG A 77 -5.68 7.02 2.67
N ILE A 78 -5.29 7.11 3.94
CA ILE A 78 -6.18 6.85 5.09
C ILE A 78 -7.32 7.87 5.10
N VAL A 79 -7.02 9.17 4.99
CA VAL A 79 -8.02 10.23 4.91
C VAL A 79 -8.96 10.00 3.73
N TRP A 80 -8.40 9.70 2.55
CA TRP A 80 -9.20 9.40 1.36
C TRP A 80 -10.16 8.22 1.58
N ARG A 81 -9.69 7.16 2.24
CA ARG A 81 -10.49 5.97 2.55
C ARG A 81 -11.62 6.26 3.55
N LEU A 82 -11.40 7.16 4.49
CA LEU A 82 -12.43 7.58 5.44
C LEU A 82 -13.53 8.40 4.75
N MET A 83 -13.16 9.21 3.75
CA MET A 83 -14.10 10.02 2.97
C MET A 83 -14.82 9.22 1.87
N HIS A 84 -14.20 8.17 1.32
CA HIS A 84 -14.72 7.37 0.21
C HIS A 84 -14.76 5.90 0.61
N ARG A 85 -15.94 5.41 0.97
CA ARG A 85 -16.11 4.03 1.39
C ARG A 85 -15.66 3.06 0.28
N PRO A 86 -14.82 2.06 0.62
CA PRO A 86 -14.42 1.04 -0.34
C PRO A 86 -15.64 0.20 -0.74
N PRO A 87 -15.64 -0.38 -1.95
CA PRO A 87 -16.67 -1.30 -2.35
C PRO A 87 -16.70 -2.53 -1.43
N PRO A 88 -17.86 -3.15 -1.21
CA PRO A 88 -17.96 -4.37 -0.40
C PRO A 88 -17.09 -5.48 -0.99
N LEU A 89 -16.70 -6.43 -0.16
CA LEU A 89 -16.00 -7.64 -0.62
C LEU A 89 -16.91 -8.42 -1.58
N LEU A 90 -16.30 -9.17 -2.50
CA LEU A 90 -17.07 -10.03 -3.41
C LEU A 90 -17.73 -11.15 -2.61
N GLU A 91 -18.97 -11.47 -2.95
CA GLU A 91 -19.75 -12.55 -2.32
C GLU A 91 -19.15 -13.94 -2.61
N SER A 92 -18.35 -14.05 -3.69
CA SER A 92 -17.62 -15.26 -4.06
C SER A 92 -16.48 -15.61 -3.12
N LEU A 93 -16.02 -14.67 -2.27
CA LEU A 93 -14.91 -14.90 -1.35
C LEU A 93 -15.32 -15.81 -0.19
N LYS A 94 -14.52 -16.83 0.07
CA LYS A 94 -14.67 -17.68 1.26
C LYS A 94 -14.41 -16.84 2.53
N ALA A 95 -15.05 -17.19 3.63
CA ALA A 95 -14.94 -16.43 4.88
C ALA A 95 -13.48 -16.24 5.36
N TRP A 96 -12.64 -17.27 5.21
CA TRP A 96 -11.21 -17.18 5.57
C TRP A 96 -10.40 -16.27 4.64
N GLU A 97 -10.73 -16.23 3.33
CA GLU A 97 -10.07 -15.34 2.36
C GLU A 97 -10.43 -13.87 2.66
N ALA A 98 -11.68 -13.62 2.98
CA ALA A 98 -12.15 -12.31 3.40
C ALA A 98 -11.49 -11.85 4.73
N ALA A 99 -11.28 -12.77 5.67
CA ALA A 99 -10.57 -12.48 6.92
C ALA A 99 -9.09 -12.20 6.65
N LEU A 100 -8.41 -13.05 5.88
CA LEU A 100 -7.01 -12.88 5.50
C LEU A 100 -6.79 -11.56 4.76
N SER A 101 -7.65 -11.23 3.80
CA SER A 101 -7.59 -9.96 3.08
C SER A 101 -7.63 -8.75 4.03
N ARG A 102 -8.51 -8.77 5.04
CA ARG A 102 -8.60 -7.71 6.06
C ARG A 102 -7.32 -7.59 6.88
N VAL A 103 -6.78 -8.72 7.34
CA VAL A 103 -5.53 -8.76 8.11
C VAL A 103 -4.35 -8.23 7.30
N VAL A 104 -4.20 -8.70 6.06
CA VAL A 104 -3.14 -8.25 5.14
C VAL A 104 -3.21 -6.74 4.89
N HIS A 105 -4.41 -6.21 4.60
CA HIS A 105 -4.55 -4.77 4.37
C HIS A 105 -4.32 -3.94 5.66
N ALA A 106 -4.77 -4.41 6.81
CA ALA A 106 -4.48 -3.76 8.10
C ALA A 106 -2.97 -3.76 8.38
N GLY A 107 -2.31 -4.89 8.13
CA GLY A 107 -0.85 -5.03 8.23
C GLY A 107 -0.11 -4.04 7.33
N PHE A 108 -0.54 -3.86 6.09
CA PHE A 108 0.04 -2.85 5.20
C PHE A 108 -0.09 -1.44 5.76
N TYR A 109 -1.28 -1.03 6.22
CA TYR A 109 -1.44 0.32 6.81
C TYR A 109 -0.53 0.52 8.01
N PHE A 110 -0.43 -0.48 8.89
CA PHE A 110 0.49 -0.44 10.03
C PHE A 110 1.95 -0.30 9.57
N LEU A 111 2.41 -1.15 8.66
CA LEU A 111 3.80 -1.15 8.19
C LEU A 111 4.15 0.11 7.39
N MET A 112 3.25 0.62 6.57
CA MET A 112 3.45 1.88 5.82
C MET A 112 3.58 3.11 6.72
N LEU A 113 3.09 3.06 7.96
CA LEU A 113 3.33 4.10 8.96
C LEU A 113 4.57 3.79 9.80
N ALA A 114 4.71 2.57 10.30
CA ALA A 114 5.76 2.19 11.24
C ALA A 114 7.16 2.21 10.60
N ILE A 115 7.32 1.70 9.37
CA ILE A 115 8.62 1.65 8.70
C ILE A 115 9.20 3.05 8.45
N PRO A 116 8.49 4.01 7.84
CA PRO A 116 9.03 5.35 7.67
C PRO A 116 9.29 6.07 9.00
N LEU A 117 8.45 5.86 10.01
CA LEU A 117 8.64 6.46 11.34
C LEU A 117 9.89 5.93 12.03
N THR A 118 10.12 4.61 12.00
CA THR A 118 11.35 4.01 12.57
C THR A 118 12.59 4.45 11.79
N GLY A 119 12.52 4.52 10.46
CA GLY A 119 13.62 5.04 9.61
C GLY A 119 13.90 6.52 9.87
N TRP A 120 12.88 7.33 10.10
CA TRP A 120 13.04 8.75 10.45
C TRP A 120 13.65 8.89 11.85
N ALA A 121 13.18 8.13 12.84
CA ALA A 121 13.77 8.10 14.18
C ALA A 121 15.23 7.66 14.17
N MET A 122 15.53 6.56 13.46
CA MET A 122 16.91 6.09 13.24
C MET A 122 17.79 7.19 12.62
N SER A 123 17.32 7.82 11.55
CA SER A 123 18.06 8.89 10.88
C SER A 123 18.31 10.07 11.81
N SER A 124 17.33 10.47 12.62
CA SER A 124 17.42 11.56 13.59
C SER A 124 18.45 11.27 14.68
N ALA A 125 18.49 10.03 15.18
CA ALA A 125 19.44 9.59 16.19
C ALA A 125 20.89 9.55 15.62
N PHE A 126 21.08 8.96 14.43
CA PHE A 126 22.38 8.87 13.79
C PHE A 126 22.97 10.23 13.39
N SER A 127 22.11 11.14 12.91
CA SER A 127 22.53 12.48 12.46
C SER A 127 22.64 13.49 13.59
N LYS A 128 22.48 13.07 14.85
CA LYS A 128 22.50 13.93 16.04
C LYS A 128 21.52 15.12 15.94
N GLY A 129 20.32 14.83 15.43
CA GLY A 129 19.28 15.84 15.32
C GLY A 129 19.27 16.62 13.99
N ALA A 130 20.08 16.24 13.00
CA ALA A 130 19.95 16.82 11.67
C ALA A 130 18.66 16.32 10.99
N GLY A 131 17.98 17.20 10.25
CA GLY A 131 16.75 16.87 9.53
C GLY A 131 17.01 16.01 8.28
N VAL A 132 15.93 15.52 7.69
CA VAL A 132 15.94 14.78 6.43
C VAL A 132 15.62 15.72 5.28
N SER A 133 16.52 15.85 4.32
CA SER A 133 16.25 16.61 3.09
C SER A 133 15.31 15.82 2.17
N LEU A 134 14.21 16.44 1.76
CA LEU A 134 13.31 15.90 0.74
C LEU A 134 13.76 16.39 -0.63
N PHE A 135 14.55 15.59 -1.30
CA PHE A 135 15.04 15.84 -2.67
C PHE A 135 15.73 17.21 -2.87
N GLY A 136 16.32 17.78 -1.81
CA GLY A 136 16.95 19.11 -1.84
C GLY A 136 15.96 20.31 -1.78
N LEU A 137 14.67 20.07 -1.71
CA LEU A 137 13.64 21.13 -1.75
C LEU A 137 13.26 21.63 -0.35
N VAL A 138 13.04 20.71 0.58
CA VAL A 138 12.58 20.98 1.94
C VAL A 138 13.32 20.07 2.91
N THR A 139 13.61 20.57 4.10
CA THR A 139 14.17 19.76 5.19
C THR A 139 13.10 19.49 6.23
N VAL A 140 12.79 18.20 6.44
CA VAL A 140 11.92 17.75 7.52
C VAL A 140 12.75 17.70 8.80
N PRO A 141 12.31 18.35 9.91
CA PRO A 141 13.08 18.39 11.15
C PRO A 141 13.29 17.00 11.74
N ALA A 142 14.32 16.82 12.54
CA ALA A 142 14.56 15.57 13.25
C ALA A 142 13.46 15.31 14.28
N LEU A 143 13.16 14.02 14.51
CA LEU A 143 12.30 13.63 15.62
C LEU A 143 13.04 13.82 16.94
N PRO A 144 12.35 14.24 18.02
CA PRO A 144 12.93 14.41 19.36
C PRO A 144 13.13 13.05 20.03
N VAL A 145 14.04 12.24 19.51
CA VAL A 145 14.48 10.95 20.06
C VAL A 145 15.88 11.08 20.66
N GLY A 146 16.34 10.10 21.41
CA GLY A 146 17.72 10.07 21.92
C GLY A 146 18.74 10.11 20.75
N TYR A 147 19.73 11.00 20.83
CA TYR A 147 20.74 11.18 19.78
C TYR A 147 22.02 10.42 20.11
N ASP A 148 21.88 9.15 20.44
CA ASP A 148 22.94 8.24 20.85
C ASP A 148 22.94 6.95 20.00
N LYS A 149 24.04 6.21 20.08
CA LYS A 149 24.19 4.96 19.31
C LYS A 149 23.20 3.86 19.72
N PRO A 150 22.92 3.61 21.00
CA PRO A 150 21.93 2.61 21.40
C PRO A 150 20.54 2.90 20.80
N THR A 151 20.07 4.14 20.90
CA THR A 151 18.78 4.56 20.34
C THR A 151 18.75 4.38 18.81
N ALA A 152 19.82 4.80 18.14
CA ALA A 152 19.94 4.62 16.69
C ALA A 152 19.94 3.12 16.30
N GLY A 153 20.63 2.27 17.06
CA GLY A 153 20.68 0.83 16.84
C GLY A 153 19.32 0.19 17.00
N LEU A 154 18.58 0.51 18.08
CA LEU A 154 17.23 0.00 18.31
C LEU A 154 16.30 0.30 17.14
N PHE A 155 16.27 1.55 16.65
CA PHE A 155 15.42 1.91 15.53
C PHE A 155 15.89 1.29 14.21
N ALA A 156 17.19 1.03 14.04
CA ALA A 156 17.72 0.32 12.87
C ALA A 156 17.21 -1.13 12.84
N GLU A 157 17.31 -1.86 13.94
CA GLU A 157 16.82 -3.25 14.06
C GLU A 157 15.30 -3.33 13.85
N LEU A 158 14.54 -2.40 14.44
CA LEU A 158 13.09 -2.34 14.24
C LEU A 158 12.73 -2.05 12.77
N HIS A 159 13.41 -1.07 12.15
CA HIS A 159 13.19 -0.72 10.75
C HIS A 159 13.44 -1.91 9.82
N GLU A 160 14.55 -2.61 10.04
CA GLU A 160 14.93 -3.79 9.26
C GLU A 160 13.92 -4.93 9.43
N LEU A 161 13.54 -5.27 10.66
CA LEU A 161 12.55 -6.30 10.95
C LEU A 161 11.22 -6.00 10.27
N LEU A 162 10.72 -4.75 10.39
CA LEU A 162 9.46 -4.34 9.78
C LEU A 162 9.56 -4.33 8.24
N ALA A 163 10.73 -4.02 7.68
CA ALA A 163 10.96 -4.08 6.23
C ALA A 163 10.88 -5.53 5.71
N TYR A 164 11.46 -6.51 6.41
CA TYR A 164 11.30 -7.93 6.05
C TYR A 164 9.84 -8.40 6.15
N LEU A 165 9.11 -7.96 7.19
CA LEU A 165 7.68 -8.24 7.29
C LEU A 165 6.89 -7.63 6.12
N MET A 166 7.23 -6.42 5.69
CA MET A 166 6.63 -5.78 4.52
C MET A 166 6.87 -6.60 3.26
N ILE A 167 8.09 -7.08 3.01
CA ILE A 167 8.44 -7.92 1.85
C ILE A 167 7.62 -9.20 1.85
N ALA A 168 7.54 -9.89 2.99
CA ALA A 168 6.73 -11.09 3.14
C ALA A 168 5.23 -10.81 2.86
N LEU A 169 4.72 -9.69 3.36
CA LEU A 169 3.33 -9.29 3.18
C LEU A 169 3.03 -8.91 1.71
N ILE A 170 3.97 -8.26 1.01
CA ILE A 170 3.89 -7.99 -0.43
C ILE A 170 3.81 -9.32 -1.20
N GLY A 171 4.67 -10.29 -0.90
CA GLY A 171 4.64 -11.61 -1.51
C GLY A 171 3.29 -12.30 -1.34
N LEU A 172 2.75 -12.30 -0.13
CA LEU A 172 1.44 -12.88 0.18
C LEU A 172 0.30 -12.15 -0.56
N HIS A 173 0.35 -10.82 -0.61
CA HIS A 173 -0.64 -10.00 -1.29
C HIS A 173 -0.66 -10.24 -2.80
N VAL A 174 0.51 -10.28 -3.42
CA VAL A 174 0.64 -10.55 -4.85
C VAL A 174 0.20 -11.99 -5.17
N ALA A 175 0.60 -12.97 -4.36
CA ALA A 175 0.17 -14.36 -4.53
C ALA A 175 -1.37 -14.48 -4.42
N GLY A 176 -1.99 -13.80 -3.47
CA GLY A 176 -3.45 -13.74 -3.35
C GLY A 176 -4.12 -13.11 -4.57
N ALA A 177 -3.59 -11.98 -5.06
CA ALA A 177 -4.10 -11.32 -6.26
C ALA A 177 -4.00 -12.21 -7.51
N LEU A 178 -2.88 -12.92 -7.68
CA LEU A 178 -2.67 -13.87 -8.78
C LEU A 178 -3.60 -15.09 -8.65
N LYS A 179 -3.81 -15.62 -7.44
CA LYS A 179 -4.77 -16.71 -7.21
C LYS A 179 -6.17 -16.30 -7.69
N HIS A 180 -6.65 -15.13 -7.27
CA HIS A 180 -7.97 -14.63 -7.67
C HIS A 180 -8.07 -14.36 -9.18
N GLN A 181 -6.99 -13.93 -9.83
CA GLN A 181 -6.97 -13.69 -11.27
C GLN A 181 -6.87 -14.97 -12.10
N LEU A 182 -6.01 -15.92 -11.72
CA LEU A 182 -5.66 -17.10 -12.54
C LEU A 182 -6.52 -18.31 -12.21
N ILE A 183 -6.83 -18.53 -10.92
CA ILE A 183 -7.51 -19.73 -10.42
C ILE A 183 -9.01 -19.44 -10.24
N ASP A 184 -9.36 -18.46 -9.41
CA ASP A 184 -10.76 -18.19 -9.06
C ASP A 184 -11.48 -17.38 -10.16
N LYS A 185 -10.75 -16.55 -10.93
CA LYS A 185 -11.25 -15.71 -12.04
C LYS A 185 -12.45 -14.85 -11.63
N ASP A 186 -12.44 -14.36 -10.38
CA ASP A 186 -13.57 -13.68 -9.73
C ASP A 186 -13.61 -12.16 -9.96
N GLY A 187 -12.66 -11.61 -10.71
CA GLY A 187 -12.59 -10.17 -11.02
C GLY A 187 -12.03 -9.30 -9.89
N THR A 188 -11.53 -9.87 -8.79
CA THR A 188 -10.94 -9.13 -7.66
C THR A 188 -9.85 -8.16 -8.12
N LEU A 189 -8.93 -8.60 -8.98
CA LEU A 189 -7.84 -7.77 -9.50
C LEU A 189 -8.35 -6.61 -10.36
N ARG A 190 -9.39 -6.81 -11.17
CA ARG A 190 -10.00 -5.76 -12.02
C ARG A 190 -10.51 -4.55 -11.26
N ARG A 191 -10.80 -4.70 -9.96
CA ARG A 191 -11.24 -3.60 -9.10
C ARG A 191 -10.13 -2.57 -8.84
N MET A 192 -8.85 -2.99 -8.93
CA MET A 192 -7.65 -2.15 -8.74
C MET A 192 -6.82 -1.95 -10.02
N VAL A 193 -7.09 -2.76 -11.06
CA VAL A 193 -6.41 -2.70 -12.37
C VAL A 193 -7.46 -2.57 -13.46
N PRO A 194 -8.05 -1.38 -13.65
CA PRO A 194 -9.22 -1.19 -14.53
C PRO A 194 -8.93 -1.38 -16.02
N TRP A 195 -7.66 -1.48 -16.42
CA TRP A 195 -7.22 -1.69 -17.81
C TRP A 195 -6.98 -3.16 -18.19
N ILE A 196 -7.17 -4.11 -17.24
CA ILE A 196 -7.15 -5.55 -17.54
C ILE A 196 -8.58 -5.98 -17.88
N ASN A 197 -8.79 -6.53 -19.08
CA ASN A 197 -10.05 -7.13 -19.53
C ASN A 197 -10.22 -8.56 -19.02
#